data_0e633abd0b8fa1aefb3a367bce41b48f
#
_entry.id   0e633abd0b8fa1aefb3a367bce41b48f
#
_cell.length_a   1.000
_cell.length_b   1.000
_cell.length_c   1.000
_cell.angle_alpha   90.00
_cell.angle_beta   90.00
_cell.angle_gamma   90.00
#
_symmetry.space_group_name_H-M   'P 1'
#
loop_
_entity.id
_entity.type
_entity.pdbx_description
1 polymer ?
#
loop_
_entity_poly.entity_id
_entity_poly.type
_entity_poly.pdbx_seq_one_letter_code
_entity_poly.pdbx_strand_id
1 'polypeptide(L)'
;MLLKIENLRVRFGNATVLDIRTPICIEEGDRIGIIGSNGAGKSTFIKSILGLVPYHGTIRSNLMPEDIATHMQFNEYTDNMAVKYIMEAVLQTKISKNKKLQNLIDDFDFSDCLKKRYSKLSGGQKQRFTIIMILMQDAPLTFYDEVTSGLDFETRQKLVEKLAEWYRGKTSGLCMVSHYYEELEQLADKLLILDQGQVIDYGGREELFQKYCQRSVIVLDSSEKNRKLTEPYKKLASPEHQIVLSCTSEEEELEIMQRMVRHNVNFKRSNHDIESIYMNAKLSYEMKQEESKYAV
;
A
#
# COMPACT_ATOMS: atom_id res chain seq x y z
N MET A 1 -17.37 -2.37 -11.52
CA MET A 1 -16.08 -1.81 -11.98
C MET A 1 -16.07 -0.32 -11.72
N LEU A 2 -15.15 0.15 -10.88
CA LEU A 2 -14.98 1.58 -10.59
C LEU A 2 -14.06 2.24 -11.63
N LEU A 3 -12.94 1.56 -11.96
CA LEU A 3 -11.91 2.10 -12.83
C LEU A 3 -11.26 1.00 -13.67
N LYS A 4 -10.98 1.28 -14.95
CA LYS A 4 -10.18 0.42 -15.83
C LYS A 4 -9.10 1.23 -16.53
N ILE A 5 -7.87 0.76 -16.46
CA ILE A 5 -6.69 1.41 -17.02
C ILE A 5 -6.07 0.48 -18.06
N GLU A 6 -5.82 0.98 -19.27
CA GLU A 6 -5.24 0.22 -20.38
C GLU A 6 -4.18 1.07 -21.10
N ASN A 7 -3.00 0.50 -21.31
CA ASN A 7 -1.90 1.10 -22.06
C ASN A 7 -1.51 2.51 -21.57
N LEU A 8 -1.46 2.71 -20.24
CA LEU A 8 -1.16 4.00 -19.64
C LEU A 8 0.31 4.35 -19.79
N ARG A 9 0.60 5.46 -20.46
CA ARG A 9 1.95 6.01 -20.59
C ARG A 9 2.01 7.46 -20.15
N VAL A 10 2.97 7.79 -19.29
CA VAL A 10 3.25 9.16 -18.84
C VAL A 10 4.69 9.54 -19.16
N ARG A 11 4.87 10.74 -19.72
CA ARG A 11 6.18 11.28 -20.04
C ARG A 11 6.35 12.69 -19.47
N PHE A 12 7.54 12.98 -18.95
CA PHE A 12 7.95 14.33 -18.59
C PHE A 12 9.17 14.70 -19.46
N GLY A 13 8.95 15.60 -20.40
CA GLY A 13 9.94 15.89 -21.44
C GLY A 13 10.28 14.62 -22.23
N ASN A 14 11.55 14.24 -22.24
CA ASN A 14 12.02 13.02 -22.95
C ASN A 14 11.96 11.75 -22.09
N ALA A 15 11.74 11.86 -20.79
CA ALA A 15 11.72 10.71 -19.88
C ALA A 15 10.32 10.07 -19.82
N THR A 16 10.23 8.77 -20.05
CA THR A 16 9.04 7.97 -19.77
C THR A 16 9.07 7.55 -18.30
N VAL A 17 8.06 7.98 -17.53
CA VAL A 17 7.95 7.68 -16.09
C VAL A 17 6.98 6.53 -15.82
N LEU A 18 5.99 6.34 -16.70
CA LEU A 18 5.10 5.18 -16.68
C LEU A 18 4.93 4.64 -18.09
N ASP A 19 4.97 3.31 -18.23
CA ASP A 19 4.60 2.55 -19.44
C ASP A 19 3.90 1.26 -19.02
N ILE A 20 2.65 1.38 -18.59
CA ILE A 20 1.82 0.29 -18.08
C ILE A 20 1.04 -0.32 -19.25
N ARG A 21 1.37 -1.54 -19.61
CA ARG A 21 0.71 -2.30 -20.69
C ARG A 21 -0.31 -3.31 -20.16
N THR A 22 -0.08 -3.81 -18.93
CA THR A 22 -0.99 -4.73 -18.25
C THR A 22 -2.27 -3.98 -17.87
N PRO A 23 -3.46 -4.47 -18.25
CA PRO A 23 -4.71 -3.86 -17.82
C PRO A 23 -4.87 -3.93 -16.30
N ILE A 24 -5.29 -2.82 -15.69
CA ILE A 24 -5.59 -2.74 -14.25
C ILE A 24 -7.08 -2.43 -14.12
N CYS A 25 -7.80 -3.25 -13.37
CA CYS A 25 -9.21 -3.06 -13.08
C CYS A 25 -9.39 -2.90 -11.56
N ILE A 26 -10.06 -1.82 -11.15
CA ILE A 26 -10.44 -1.58 -9.76
C ILE A 26 -11.95 -1.78 -9.65
N GLU A 27 -12.34 -2.71 -8.81
CA GLU A 27 -13.74 -3.06 -8.58
C GLU A 27 -14.24 -2.46 -7.25
N GLU A 28 -15.57 -2.51 -7.06
CA GLU A 28 -16.16 -2.18 -5.78
C GLU A 28 -15.64 -3.14 -4.69
N GLY A 29 -15.29 -2.59 -3.54
CA GLY A 29 -14.78 -3.37 -2.42
C GLY A 29 -13.29 -3.71 -2.50
N ASP A 30 -12.60 -3.45 -3.60
CA ASP A 30 -11.16 -3.73 -3.73
C ASP A 30 -10.33 -2.97 -2.70
N ARG A 31 -9.36 -3.66 -2.14
CA ARG A 31 -8.35 -3.15 -1.22
C ARG A 31 -6.97 -3.39 -1.83
N ILE A 32 -6.43 -2.38 -2.51
CA ILE A 32 -5.24 -2.52 -3.33
C ILE A 32 -4.03 -1.88 -2.64
N GLY A 33 -3.03 -2.68 -2.32
CA GLY A 33 -1.70 -2.22 -1.95
C GLY A 33 -0.88 -1.90 -3.20
N ILE A 34 -0.39 -0.67 -3.32
CA ILE A 34 0.50 -0.25 -4.41
C ILE A 34 1.93 -0.23 -3.88
N ILE A 35 2.75 -1.15 -4.35
CA ILE A 35 4.13 -1.33 -3.88
C ILE A 35 5.15 -1.14 -5.00
N GLY A 36 6.36 -0.79 -4.63
CA GLY A 36 7.47 -0.58 -5.56
C GLY A 36 8.54 0.34 -4.98
N SER A 37 9.72 0.33 -5.58
CA SER A 37 10.86 1.16 -5.18
C SER A 37 10.53 2.67 -5.26
N ASN A 38 11.37 3.50 -4.64
CA ASN A 38 11.29 4.95 -4.83
C ASN A 38 11.54 5.27 -6.31
N GLY A 39 10.70 6.14 -6.88
CA GLY A 39 10.76 6.44 -8.31
C GLY A 39 10.07 5.41 -9.22
N ALA A 40 9.48 4.34 -8.69
CA ALA A 40 8.75 3.35 -9.49
C ALA A 40 7.51 3.88 -10.22
N GLY A 41 7.08 5.11 -9.94
CA GLY A 41 5.94 5.74 -10.61
C GLY A 41 4.62 5.71 -9.84
N LYS A 42 4.59 5.24 -8.58
CA LYS A 42 3.38 5.08 -7.75
C LYS A 42 2.53 6.37 -7.67
N SER A 43 3.13 7.47 -7.23
CA SER A 43 2.41 8.76 -7.15
C SER A 43 2.04 9.31 -8.53
N THR A 44 2.83 9.03 -9.58
CA THR A 44 2.52 9.41 -10.96
C THR A 44 1.31 8.62 -11.47
N PHE A 45 1.21 7.35 -11.12
CA PHE A 45 0.05 6.51 -11.42
C PHE A 45 -1.23 7.11 -10.83
N ILE A 46 -1.22 7.46 -9.53
CA ILE A 46 -2.36 8.11 -8.87
C ILE A 46 -2.69 9.45 -9.55
N LYS A 47 -1.68 10.29 -9.78
CA LYS A 47 -1.87 11.60 -10.46
C LYS A 47 -2.47 11.47 -11.87
N SER A 48 -2.14 10.39 -12.59
CA SER A 48 -2.72 10.13 -13.92
C SER A 48 -4.20 9.81 -13.83
N ILE A 49 -4.62 9.00 -12.85
CA ILE A 49 -6.02 8.66 -12.61
C ILE A 49 -6.83 9.92 -12.25
N LEU A 50 -6.24 10.81 -11.46
CA LEU A 50 -6.84 12.08 -11.06
C LEU A 50 -6.82 13.15 -12.16
N GLY A 51 -6.24 12.87 -13.34
CA GLY A 51 -6.10 13.88 -14.41
C GLY A 51 -5.13 15.01 -14.10
N LEU A 52 -4.26 14.87 -13.09
CA LEU A 52 -3.31 15.89 -12.65
C LEU A 52 -2.03 15.92 -13.49
N VAL A 53 -1.80 14.91 -14.32
CA VAL A 53 -0.68 14.85 -15.25
C VAL A 53 -1.16 14.36 -16.63
N PRO A 54 -0.57 14.86 -17.73
CA PRO A 54 -0.92 14.39 -19.06
C PRO A 54 -0.47 12.93 -19.26
N TYR A 55 -1.30 12.13 -19.90
CA TYR A 55 -1.01 10.75 -20.21
C TYR A 55 -1.50 10.34 -21.59
N HIS A 56 -0.97 9.24 -22.11
CA HIS A 56 -1.48 8.50 -23.26
C HIS A 56 -2.04 7.16 -22.79
N GLY A 57 -3.02 6.63 -23.52
CA GLY A 57 -3.71 5.39 -23.15
C GLY A 57 -5.16 5.65 -22.76
N THR A 58 -5.76 4.70 -22.07
CA THR A 58 -7.18 4.76 -21.72
C THR A 58 -7.37 4.58 -20.23
N ILE A 59 -8.03 5.54 -19.60
CA ILE A 59 -8.56 5.44 -18.24
C ILE A 59 -10.08 5.57 -18.36
N ARG A 60 -10.80 4.47 -18.15
CA ARG A 60 -12.27 4.47 -18.14
C ARG A 60 -12.74 4.41 -16.70
N SER A 61 -13.61 5.33 -16.32
CA SER A 61 -14.19 5.40 -14.98
C SER A 61 -15.70 5.59 -15.07
N ASN A 62 -16.43 4.91 -14.20
CA ASN A 62 -17.84 5.20 -13.93
C ASN A 62 -17.99 6.26 -12.83
N LEU A 63 -16.86 6.76 -12.29
CA LEU A 63 -16.80 7.75 -11.23
C LEU A 63 -16.63 9.15 -11.81
N MET A 64 -17.29 10.11 -11.19
CA MET A 64 -16.99 11.54 -11.40
C MET A 64 -15.76 11.91 -10.57
N PRO A 65 -15.07 13.03 -10.87
CA PRO A 65 -13.89 13.45 -10.09
C PRO A 65 -14.16 13.60 -8.58
N GLU A 66 -15.36 14.03 -8.19
CA GLU A 66 -15.81 14.14 -6.81
C GLU A 66 -16.04 12.79 -6.10
N ASP A 67 -16.16 11.70 -6.85
CA ASP A 67 -16.30 10.34 -6.32
C ASP A 67 -14.94 9.71 -5.96
N ILE A 68 -13.84 10.42 -6.18
CA ILE A 68 -12.49 9.97 -5.88
C ILE A 68 -11.89 10.84 -4.80
N ALA A 69 -11.74 10.31 -3.60
CA ALA A 69 -11.01 10.95 -2.53
C ALA A 69 -9.52 10.61 -2.61
N THR A 70 -8.66 11.55 -2.23
CA THR A 70 -7.22 11.30 -2.25
C THR A 70 -6.49 11.97 -1.09
N HIS A 71 -5.62 11.21 -0.43
CA HIS A 71 -4.57 11.74 0.42
C HIS A 71 -3.29 11.77 -0.40
N MET A 72 -2.82 12.98 -0.71
CA MET A 72 -1.51 13.17 -1.35
C MET A 72 -0.43 13.40 -0.28
N GLN A 73 0.80 13.11 -0.62
CA GLN A 73 1.97 13.28 0.27
C GLN A 73 2.06 14.68 0.91
N PHE A 74 1.57 15.71 0.21
CA PHE A 74 1.50 17.08 0.71
C PHE A 74 0.07 17.60 0.60
N ASN A 75 -0.56 17.82 1.77
CA ASN A 75 -1.86 18.48 1.87
C ASN A 75 -1.66 19.79 2.63
N GLU A 76 -1.93 20.92 1.98
CA GLU A 76 -1.83 22.24 2.57
C GLU A 76 -3.22 22.81 2.84
N TYR A 77 -3.40 23.36 4.04
CA TYR A 77 -4.59 24.07 4.45
C TYR A 77 -4.20 25.45 5.00
N THR A 78 -5.17 26.33 5.11
CA THR A 78 -4.94 27.69 5.65
C THR A 78 -4.34 27.63 7.05
N ASP A 79 -3.13 28.19 7.20
CA ASP A 79 -2.34 28.07 8.42
C ASP A 79 -2.87 28.86 9.63
N ASN A 80 -3.62 29.92 9.39
CA ASN A 80 -4.02 30.91 10.41
C ASN A 80 -5.36 30.65 11.07
N MET A 81 -6.13 29.66 10.61
CA MET A 81 -7.43 29.31 11.16
C MET A 81 -7.34 28.13 12.12
N ALA A 82 -8.22 28.11 13.12
CA ALA A 82 -8.42 26.92 13.93
C ALA A 82 -9.05 25.79 13.06
N VAL A 83 -8.55 24.56 13.23
CA VAL A 83 -8.95 23.43 12.38
C VAL A 83 -10.45 23.15 12.40
N LYS A 84 -11.13 23.43 13.50
CA LYS A 84 -12.59 23.40 13.59
C LYS A 84 -13.24 24.19 12.45
N TYR A 85 -12.79 25.43 12.24
CA TYR A 85 -13.39 26.30 11.21
C TYR A 85 -13.02 25.85 9.81
N ILE A 86 -11.83 25.27 9.62
CA ILE A 86 -11.43 24.69 8.33
C ILE A 86 -12.35 23.51 8.01
N MET A 87 -12.57 22.58 8.97
CA MET A 87 -13.49 21.45 8.81
C MET A 87 -14.90 21.92 8.45
N GLU A 88 -15.45 22.85 9.24
CA GLU A 88 -16.82 23.35 9.04
C GLU A 88 -16.99 24.07 7.69
N ALA A 89 -15.97 24.81 7.25
CA ALA A 89 -16.01 25.50 5.96
C ALA A 89 -15.91 24.57 4.77
N VAL A 90 -14.93 23.65 4.79
CA VAL A 90 -14.71 22.69 3.68
C VAL A 90 -15.87 21.70 3.57
N LEU A 91 -16.35 21.18 4.70
CA LEU A 91 -17.45 20.21 4.73
C LEU A 91 -18.84 20.87 4.68
N GLN A 92 -18.91 22.19 4.62
CA GLN A 92 -20.14 22.98 4.58
C GLN A 92 -21.17 22.58 5.67
N THR A 93 -20.68 22.17 6.84
CA THR A 93 -21.51 21.73 7.97
C THR A 93 -20.88 22.14 9.29
N LYS A 94 -21.67 22.31 10.33
CA LYS A 94 -21.16 22.51 11.70
C LYS A 94 -20.88 21.16 12.34
N ILE A 95 -19.77 21.03 13.05
CA ILE A 95 -19.41 19.81 13.80
C ILE A 95 -20.58 19.40 14.72
N SER A 96 -21.18 20.35 15.45
CA SER A 96 -22.31 20.08 16.36
C SER A 96 -23.56 19.55 15.68
N LYS A 97 -23.70 19.68 14.37
CA LYS A 97 -24.87 19.22 13.59
C LYS A 97 -24.61 17.95 12.78
N ASN A 98 -23.36 17.47 12.73
CA ASN A 98 -22.97 16.31 11.92
C ASN A 98 -22.45 15.18 12.82
N LYS A 99 -23.30 14.18 13.05
CA LYS A 99 -22.99 13.04 13.91
C LYS A 99 -21.81 12.21 13.38
N LYS A 100 -21.73 12.02 12.06
CA LYS A 100 -20.61 11.30 11.41
C LYS A 100 -19.29 11.99 11.69
N LEU A 101 -19.25 13.31 11.52
CA LEU A 101 -18.02 14.10 11.79
C LEU A 101 -17.63 14.06 13.27
N GLN A 102 -18.61 14.14 14.19
CA GLN A 102 -18.34 13.99 15.62
C GLN A 102 -17.72 12.63 15.93
N ASN A 103 -18.31 11.54 15.45
CA ASN A 103 -17.79 10.20 15.64
C ASN A 103 -16.36 10.07 15.11
N LEU A 104 -16.07 10.55 13.88
CA LEU A 104 -14.72 10.52 13.33
C LEU A 104 -13.72 11.33 14.15
N ILE A 105 -14.11 12.49 14.66
CA ILE A 105 -13.25 13.31 15.54
C ILE A 105 -12.89 12.54 16.82
N ASP A 106 -13.87 11.85 17.40
CA ASP A 106 -13.67 11.05 18.63
C ASP A 106 -12.88 9.77 18.31
N ASP A 107 -13.21 9.05 17.24
CA ASP A 107 -12.53 7.84 16.80
C ASP A 107 -11.04 8.07 16.50
N PHE A 108 -10.69 9.25 15.97
CA PHE A 108 -9.31 9.61 15.67
C PHE A 108 -8.61 10.42 16.79
N ASP A 109 -9.17 10.47 18.00
CA ASP A 109 -8.64 11.23 19.15
C ASP A 109 -8.27 12.67 18.76
N PHE A 110 -9.15 13.36 18.05
CA PHE A 110 -8.85 14.67 17.47
C PHE A 110 -9.52 15.85 18.20
N SER A 111 -10.38 15.60 19.18
CA SER A 111 -11.18 16.60 19.90
C SER A 111 -10.33 17.74 20.50
N ASP A 112 -9.18 17.44 21.11
CA ASP A 112 -8.26 18.40 21.69
C ASP A 112 -7.54 19.29 20.67
N CYS A 113 -7.60 18.91 19.40
CA CYS A 113 -6.97 19.64 18.30
C CYS A 113 -7.88 20.71 17.67
N LEU A 114 -9.19 20.64 17.88
CA LEU A 114 -10.18 21.48 17.19
C LEU A 114 -9.96 22.98 17.34
N LYS A 115 -9.43 23.41 18.48
CA LYS A 115 -9.14 24.84 18.77
C LYS A 115 -7.75 25.27 18.30
N LYS A 116 -6.87 24.34 17.89
CA LYS A 116 -5.51 24.65 17.43
C LYS A 116 -5.57 25.22 16.00
N ARG A 117 -4.62 26.10 15.67
CA ARG A 117 -4.37 26.49 14.28
C ARG A 117 -3.73 25.35 13.52
N TYR A 118 -4.01 25.20 12.22
CA TYR A 118 -3.45 24.12 11.42
C TYR A 118 -1.91 24.07 11.46
N SER A 119 -1.26 25.25 11.41
CA SER A 119 0.21 25.38 11.52
C SER A 119 0.79 24.89 12.86
N LYS A 120 -0.04 24.77 13.91
CA LYS A 120 0.38 24.32 15.26
C LYS A 120 0.09 22.83 15.51
N LEU A 121 -0.44 22.13 14.54
CA LEU A 121 -0.60 20.68 14.60
C LEU A 121 0.75 19.98 14.40
N SER A 122 1.00 18.90 15.16
CA SER A 122 2.10 17.97 14.87
C SER A 122 1.83 17.23 13.53
N GLY A 123 2.85 16.58 12.99
CA GLY A 123 2.72 15.77 11.76
C GLY A 123 1.58 14.75 11.87
N GLY A 124 1.52 13.96 12.95
CA GLY A 124 0.47 12.99 13.18
C GLY A 124 -0.92 13.62 13.39
N GLN A 125 -1.00 14.82 13.98
CA GLN A 125 -2.25 15.55 14.09
C GLN A 125 -2.73 16.05 12.72
N LYS A 126 -1.83 16.52 11.85
CA LYS A 126 -2.15 16.92 10.47
C LYS A 126 -2.67 15.73 9.65
N GLN A 127 -2.04 14.56 9.79
CA GLN A 127 -2.50 13.36 9.10
C GLN A 127 -3.89 12.92 9.58
N ARG A 128 -4.13 12.84 10.89
CA ARG A 128 -5.46 12.54 11.44
C ARG A 128 -6.52 13.53 10.95
N PHE A 129 -6.19 14.83 10.92
CA PHE A 129 -7.07 15.86 10.36
C PHE A 129 -7.42 15.55 8.89
N THR A 130 -6.42 15.30 8.05
CA THR A 130 -6.63 15.03 6.62
C THR A 130 -7.44 13.75 6.40
N ILE A 131 -7.18 12.71 7.20
CA ILE A 131 -7.95 11.45 7.10
C ILE A 131 -9.42 11.67 7.47
N ILE A 132 -9.72 12.38 8.55
CA ILE A 132 -11.09 12.73 8.92
C ILE A 132 -11.78 13.45 7.75
N MET A 133 -11.09 14.40 7.11
CA MET A 133 -11.63 15.14 5.98
C MET A 133 -11.92 14.24 4.77
N ILE A 134 -11.05 13.25 4.50
CA ILE A 134 -11.20 12.27 3.43
C ILE A 134 -12.38 11.31 3.73
N LEU A 135 -12.43 10.76 4.94
CA LEU A 135 -13.48 9.82 5.33
C LEU A 135 -14.88 10.49 5.37
N MET A 136 -14.92 11.80 5.58
CA MET A 136 -16.17 12.57 5.48
C MET A 136 -16.73 12.65 4.06
N GLN A 137 -15.88 12.53 3.03
CA GLN A 137 -16.33 12.52 1.63
C GLN A 137 -17.12 11.26 1.27
N ASP A 138 -16.89 10.15 1.98
CA ASP A 138 -17.52 8.84 1.74
C ASP A 138 -17.43 8.39 0.27
N ALA A 139 -16.29 8.67 -0.33
CA ALA A 139 -16.06 8.47 -1.75
C ALA A 139 -16.09 6.98 -2.12
N PRO A 140 -16.65 6.62 -3.30
CA PRO A 140 -16.60 5.25 -3.82
C PRO A 140 -15.19 4.69 -4.03
N LEU A 141 -14.19 5.57 -4.26
CA LEU A 141 -12.78 5.19 -4.40
C LEU A 141 -11.89 6.18 -3.64
N THR A 142 -10.96 5.67 -2.85
CA THR A 142 -10.00 6.50 -2.12
C THR A 142 -8.56 6.05 -2.38
N PHE A 143 -7.68 7.02 -2.68
CA PHE A 143 -6.25 6.81 -2.76
C PHE A 143 -5.54 7.40 -1.55
N TYR A 144 -4.67 6.62 -0.91
CA TYR A 144 -3.77 7.06 0.14
C TYR A 144 -2.32 6.94 -0.34
N ASP A 145 -1.66 8.07 -0.53
CA ASP A 145 -0.25 8.12 -0.92
C ASP A 145 0.60 8.38 0.32
N GLU A 146 1.21 7.32 0.87
CA GLU A 146 2.09 7.35 2.05
C GLU A 146 1.47 8.03 3.29
N VAL A 147 0.21 7.76 3.57
CA VAL A 147 -0.57 8.41 4.65
C VAL A 147 0.02 8.23 6.06
N THR A 148 0.87 7.23 6.25
CA THR A 148 1.51 6.89 7.54
C THR A 148 2.95 7.37 7.64
N SER A 149 3.49 7.98 6.57
CA SER A 149 4.88 8.45 6.53
C SER A 149 5.15 9.50 7.61
N GLY A 150 6.28 9.35 8.31
CA GLY A 150 6.70 10.27 9.37
C GLY A 150 5.97 10.10 10.70
N LEU A 151 5.10 9.10 10.86
CA LEU A 151 4.50 8.72 12.13
C LEU A 151 5.40 7.77 12.93
N ASP A 152 5.36 7.88 14.24
CA ASP A 152 5.90 6.84 15.12
C ASP A 152 5.10 5.55 15.01
N PHE A 153 5.70 4.44 15.44
CA PHE A 153 5.13 3.10 15.30
C PHE A 153 3.72 2.97 15.87
N GLU A 154 3.49 3.46 17.08
CA GLU A 154 2.19 3.31 17.78
C GLU A 154 1.09 4.10 17.09
N THR A 155 1.37 5.35 16.71
CA THR A 155 0.43 6.20 15.98
C THR A 155 0.08 5.61 14.62
N ARG A 156 1.06 5.03 13.93
CA ARG A 156 0.90 4.37 12.64
C ARG A 156 -0.02 3.15 12.75
N GLN A 157 0.23 2.26 13.70
CA GLN A 157 -0.59 1.07 13.92
C GLN A 157 -2.05 1.42 14.22
N LYS A 158 -2.29 2.34 15.14
CA LYS A 158 -3.65 2.81 15.46
C LYS A 158 -4.37 3.38 14.24
N LEU A 159 -3.64 4.10 13.38
CA LEU A 159 -4.20 4.68 12.17
C LEU A 159 -4.64 3.60 11.17
N VAL A 160 -3.78 2.60 10.94
CA VAL A 160 -4.05 1.48 10.04
C VAL A 160 -5.22 0.66 10.54
N GLU A 161 -5.27 0.35 11.84
CA GLU A 161 -6.40 -0.35 12.47
C GLU A 161 -7.73 0.39 12.26
N LYS A 162 -7.74 1.72 12.48
CA LYS A 162 -8.94 2.56 12.27
C LYS A 162 -9.37 2.59 10.80
N LEU A 163 -8.43 2.63 9.87
CA LEU A 163 -8.74 2.53 8.44
C LEU A 163 -9.30 1.14 8.10
N ALA A 164 -8.71 0.07 8.62
CA ALA A 164 -9.22 -1.29 8.41
C ALA A 164 -10.64 -1.45 8.95
N GLU A 165 -10.92 -0.92 10.13
CA GLU A 165 -12.28 -0.90 10.71
C GLU A 165 -13.26 -0.08 9.86
N TRP A 166 -12.84 1.10 9.40
CA TRP A 166 -13.68 1.97 8.57
C TRP A 166 -14.11 1.31 7.27
N TYR A 167 -13.17 0.62 6.61
CA TYR A 167 -13.45 -0.02 5.32
C TYR A 167 -14.05 -1.42 5.45
N ARG A 168 -14.14 -1.99 6.65
CA ARG A 168 -14.71 -3.33 6.87
C ARG A 168 -16.17 -3.39 6.42
N GLY A 169 -16.47 -4.30 5.48
CA GLY A 169 -17.82 -4.51 4.95
C GLY A 169 -18.35 -3.41 4.03
N LYS A 170 -17.52 -2.40 3.68
CA LYS A 170 -17.90 -1.38 2.71
C LYS A 170 -17.55 -1.79 1.28
N THR A 171 -18.37 -1.34 0.34
CA THR A 171 -18.15 -1.52 -1.11
C THR A 171 -17.25 -0.46 -1.72
N SER A 172 -16.90 0.61 -0.99
CA SER A 172 -15.95 1.61 -1.46
C SER A 172 -14.57 1.01 -1.66
N GLY A 173 -13.90 1.34 -2.76
CA GLY A 173 -12.53 0.89 -3.08
C GLY A 173 -11.48 1.68 -2.29
N LEU A 174 -10.38 1.01 -1.95
CA LEU A 174 -9.21 1.59 -1.31
C LEU A 174 -7.95 1.23 -2.09
N CYS A 175 -7.14 2.24 -2.44
CA CYS A 175 -5.80 2.06 -2.97
C CYS A 175 -4.79 2.74 -2.04
N MET A 176 -3.83 2.00 -1.51
CA MET A 176 -2.85 2.52 -0.56
C MET A 176 -1.42 2.29 -1.04
N VAL A 177 -0.67 3.36 -1.15
CA VAL A 177 0.79 3.31 -1.27
C VAL A 177 1.38 3.32 0.13
N SER A 178 2.18 2.33 0.47
CA SER A 178 2.98 2.31 1.69
C SER A 178 4.34 1.66 1.46
N HIS A 179 5.33 2.12 2.22
CA HIS A 179 6.64 1.46 2.34
C HIS A 179 6.68 0.45 3.48
N TYR A 180 5.62 0.36 4.26
CA TYR A 180 5.49 -0.57 5.39
C TYR A 180 4.57 -1.71 4.97
N TYR A 181 5.15 -2.88 4.69
CA TYR A 181 4.40 -4.04 4.20
C TYR A 181 3.35 -4.52 5.20
N GLU A 182 3.63 -4.39 6.50
CA GLU A 182 2.70 -4.79 7.58
C GLU A 182 1.38 -4.00 7.54
N GLU A 183 1.40 -2.76 7.05
CA GLU A 183 0.18 -1.95 6.86
C GLU A 183 -0.68 -2.52 5.73
N LEU A 184 -0.03 -2.89 4.63
CA LEU A 184 -0.70 -3.48 3.48
C LEU A 184 -1.19 -4.90 3.79
N GLU A 185 -0.49 -5.65 4.65
CA GLU A 185 -0.95 -6.96 5.13
C GLU A 185 -2.29 -6.86 5.89
N GLN A 186 -2.55 -5.74 6.56
CA GLN A 186 -3.80 -5.49 7.29
C GLN A 186 -4.93 -4.95 6.39
N LEU A 187 -4.58 -4.18 5.36
CA LEU A 187 -5.54 -3.41 4.57
C LEU A 187 -5.80 -3.97 3.17
N ALA A 188 -4.81 -4.61 2.53
CA ALA A 188 -4.88 -4.97 1.12
C ALA A 188 -5.16 -6.45 0.91
N ASP A 189 -6.08 -6.75 0.00
CA ASP A 189 -6.38 -8.08 -0.53
C ASP A 189 -5.81 -8.31 -1.95
N LYS A 190 -5.49 -7.20 -2.64
CA LYS A 190 -4.80 -7.19 -3.95
C LYS A 190 -3.52 -6.38 -3.89
N LEU A 191 -2.58 -6.68 -4.76
CA LEU A 191 -1.34 -5.92 -4.90
C LEU A 191 -1.16 -5.46 -6.35
N LEU A 192 -0.72 -4.21 -6.49
CA LEU A 192 -0.16 -3.64 -7.72
C LEU A 192 1.32 -3.41 -7.50
N ILE A 193 2.15 -4.19 -8.18
CA ILE A 193 3.60 -4.15 -8.04
C ILE A 193 4.17 -3.35 -9.20
N LEU A 194 4.84 -2.24 -8.90
CA LEU A 194 5.45 -1.33 -9.86
C LEU A 194 6.98 -1.33 -9.71
N ASP A 195 7.70 -1.36 -10.81
CA ASP A 195 9.12 -1.05 -10.85
C ASP A 195 9.48 -0.30 -12.15
N GLN A 196 10.33 0.71 -12.04
CA GLN A 196 10.79 1.52 -13.18
C GLN A 196 9.68 1.95 -14.15
N GLY A 197 8.52 2.31 -13.61
CA GLY A 197 7.36 2.78 -14.39
C GLY A 197 6.56 1.68 -15.08
N GLN A 198 6.83 0.42 -14.80
CA GLN A 198 6.12 -0.72 -15.37
C GLN A 198 5.40 -1.52 -14.28
N VAL A 199 4.32 -2.18 -14.65
CA VAL A 199 3.66 -3.16 -13.78
C VAL A 199 4.43 -4.47 -13.88
N ILE A 200 5.03 -4.90 -12.77
CA ILE A 200 5.63 -6.22 -12.63
C ILE A 200 4.54 -7.27 -12.56
N ASP A 201 3.56 -7.04 -11.67
CA ASP A 201 2.40 -7.91 -11.52
C ASP A 201 1.23 -7.17 -10.86
N TYR A 202 0.01 -7.71 -11.07
CA TYR A 202 -1.22 -7.21 -10.46
C TYR A 202 -2.19 -8.36 -10.25
N GLY A 203 -2.68 -8.53 -9.03
CA GLY A 203 -3.61 -9.61 -8.70
C GLY A 203 -3.92 -9.74 -7.22
N GLY A 204 -4.67 -10.78 -6.86
CA GLY A 204 -4.97 -11.15 -5.49
C GLY A 204 -3.68 -11.47 -4.71
N ARG A 205 -3.61 -11.01 -3.46
CA ARG A 205 -2.42 -11.23 -2.62
C ARG A 205 -2.11 -12.71 -2.43
N GLU A 206 -3.13 -13.53 -2.20
CA GLU A 206 -2.95 -14.99 -2.05
C GLU A 206 -2.44 -15.65 -3.32
N GLU A 207 -2.96 -15.26 -4.49
CA GLU A 207 -2.51 -15.77 -5.79
C GLU A 207 -1.05 -15.39 -6.06
N LEU A 208 -0.70 -14.13 -5.78
CA LEU A 208 0.67 -13.65 -5.94
C LEU A 208 1.62 -14.33 -4.94
N PHE A 209 1.16 -14.57 -3.71
CA PHE A 209 1.96 -15.31 -2.73
C PHE A 209 2.24 -16.74 -3.21
N GLN A 210 1.22 -17.47 -3.64
CA GLN A 210 1.40 -18.81 -4.20
C GLN A 210 2.31 -18.83 -5.43
N LYS A 211 2.18 -17.83 -6.29
CA LYS A 211 3.00 -17.71 -7.51
C LYS A 211 4.48 -17.51 -7.20
N TYR A 212 4.83 -16.69 -6.23
CA TYR A 212 6.20 -16.28 -5.95
C TYR A 212 6.85 -16.96 -4.74
N CYS A 213 6.04 -17.38 -3.76
CA CYS A 213 6.51 -17.90 -2.47
C CYS A 213 6.09 -19.35 -2.21
N GLN A 214 5.19 -19.90 -3.02
CA GLN A 214 4.58 -21.22 -2.86
C GLN A 214 3.60 -21.26 -1.66
N ARG A 215 3.51 -22.39 -0.93
CA ARG A 215 2.57 -22.61 0.17
C ARG A 215 2.80 -21.69 1.37
N SER A 216 4.03 -21.58 1.79
CA SER A 216 4.44 -20.74 2.93
C SER A 216 5.91 -20.39 2.87
N VAL A 217 6.31 -19.43 3.68
CA VAL A 217 7.71 -19.08 3.88
C VAL A 217 8.10 -19.15 5.35
N ILE A 218 9.38 -19.50 5.58
CA ILE A 218 10.01 -19.43 6.89
C ILE A 218 11.13 -18.38 6.79
N VAL A 219 10.98 -17.31 7.57
CA VAL A 219 11.88 -16.15 7.58
C VAL A 219 12.73 -16.20 8.84
N LEU A 220 14.05 -16.07 8.70
CA LEU A 220 15.00 -16.04 9.80
C LEU A 220 16.15 -15.06 9.50
N ASP A 221 16.91 -14.70 10.53
CA ASP A 221 18.06 -13.82 10.36
C ASP A 221 19.20 -14.49 9.57
N SER A 222 19.97 -13.69 8.81
CA SER A 222 21.06 -14.16 7.94
C SER A 222 22.39 -14.27 8.69
N SER A 223 22.42 -15.02 9.83
CA SER A 223 23.64 -15.34 10.54
C SER A 223 24.41 -16.47 9.85
N GLU A 224 25.74 -16.56 10.09
CA GLU A 224 26.56 -17.64 9.53
C GLU A 224 26.04 -19.04 9.94
N LYS A 225 25.61 -19.18 11.19
CA LYS A 225 24.99 -20.40 11.70
C LYS A 225 23.74 -20.76 10.88
N ASN A 226 22.85 -19.78 10.65
CA ASN A 226 21.60 -20.01 9.94
C ASN A 226 21.83 -20.27 8.45
N ARG A 227 22.80 -19.61 7.82
CA ARG A 227 23.18 -19.90 6.42
C ARG A 227 23.58 -21.36 6.23
N LYS A 228 24.42 -21.91 7.12
CA LYS A 228 24.81 -23.34 7.10
C LYS A 228 23.62 -24.26 7.37
N LEU A 229 22.78 -23.90 8.35
CA LEU A 229 21.63 -24.71 8.73
C LEU A 229 20.58 -24.82 7.60
N THR A 230 20.49 -23.78 6.77
CA THR A 230 19.48 -23.66 5.70
C THR A 230 20.01 -24.04 4.31
N GLU A 231 21.27 -24.49 4.19
CA GLU A 231 21.83 -24.92 2.89
C GLU A 231 20.98 -25.91 2.10
N PRO A 232 20.37 -26.94 2.72
CA PRO A 232 19.60 -27.94 1.99
C PRO A 232 18.28 -27.42 1.41
N TYR A 233 17.79 -26.26 1.87
CA TYR A 233 16.45 -25.80 1.54
C TYR A 233 16.46 -24.72 0.44
N LYS A 234 15.35 -24.66 -0.32
CA LYS A 234 15.14 -23.66 -1.34
C LYS A 234 15.01 -22.27 -0.73
N LYS A 235 15.91 -21.38 -1.09
CA LYS A 235 15.91 -19.97 -0.66
C LYS A 235 15.23 -19.10 -1.71
N LEU A 236 14.46 -18.12 -1.23
CA LEU A 236 13.88 -17.06 -2.02
C LEU A 236 14.75 -15.79 -1.97
N ALA A 237 14.52 -14.88 -2.90
CA ALA A 237 15.10 -13.54 -2.82
C ALA A 237 14.60 -12.85 -1.55
N SER A 238 15.53 -12.24 -0.82
CA SER A 238 15.27 -11.61 0.47
C SER A 238 16.29 -10.51 0.74
N PRO A 239 16.02 -9.57 1.67
CA PRO A 239 17.01 -8.61 2.14
C PRO A 239 18.26 -9.32 2.70
N GLU A 240 19.42 -8.67 2.63
CA GLU A 240 20.72 -9.26 3.03
C GLU A 240 20.76 -9.76 4.48
N HIS A 241 19.99 -9.13 5.37
CA HIS A 241 19.92 -9.47 6.79
C HIS A 241 18.95 -10.63 7.09
N GLN A 242 18.24 -11.15 6.09
CA GLN A 242 17.26 -12.22 6.21
C GLN A 242 17.59 -13.42 5.31
N ILE A 243 17.08 -14.57 5.69
CA ILE A 243 16.97 -15.77 4.85
C ILE A 243 15.49 -16.13 4.79
N VAL A 244 14.98 -16.29 3.59
CA VAL A 244 13.59 -16.72 3.36
C VAL A 244 13.62 -18.08 2.69
N LEU A 245 13.02 -19.07 3.34
CA LEU A 245 12.89 -20.44 2.84
C LEU A 245 11.47 -20.62 2.29
N SER A 246 11.37 -21.19 1.09
CA SER A 246 10.10 -21.55 0.47
C SER A 246 9.70 -22.96 0.89
N CYS A 247 8.47 -23.13 1.34
CA CYS A 247 7.89 -24.44 1.64
C CYS A 247 6.83 -24.77 0.59
N THR A 248 6.97 -25.92 -0.07
CA THR A 248 6.06 -26.39 -1.12
C THR A 248 4.97 -27.30 -0.57
N SER A 249 5.22 -27.98 0.54
CA SER A 249 4.30 -28.90 1.22
C SER A 249 4.26 -28.67 2.72
N GLU A 250 3.31 -29.30 3.38
CA GLU A 250 3.18 -29.28 4.83
C GLU A 250 4.30 -30.07 5.52
N GLU A 251 4.70 -31.18 4.91
CA GLU A 251 5.77 -32.02 5.40
C GLU A 251 7.11 -31.26 5.40
N GLU A 252 7.41 -30.56 4.30
CA GLU A 252 8.61 -29.74 4.18
C GLU A 252 8.59 -28.58 5.19
N GLU A 253 7.44 -27.91 5.35
CA GLU A 253 7.25 -26.84 6.33
C GLU A 253 7.53 -27.35 7.77
N LEU A 254 6.95 -28.48 8.14
CA LEU A 254 7.13 -29.08 9.46
C LEU A 254 8.59 -29.54 9.69
N GLU A 255 9.24 -30.14 8.70
CA GLU A 255 10.64 -30.54 8.78
C GLU A 255 11.54 -29.33 9.07
N ILE A 256 11.38 -28.23 8.30
CA ILE A 256 12.16 -27.00 8.47
C ILE A 256 11.91 -26.41 9.86
N MET A 257 10.65 -26.28 10.27
CA MET A 257 10.31 -25.73 11.59
C MET A 257 10.91 -26.53 12.72
N GLN A 258 10.80 -27.86 12.68
CA GLN A 258 11.41 -28.76 13.69
C GLN A 258 12.93 -28.61 13.75
N ARG A 259 13.57 -28.45 12.59
CA ARG A 259 15.02 -28.20 12.52
C ARG A 259 15.38 -26.87 13.17
N MET A 260 14.63 -25.79 12.91
CA MET A 260 14.87 -24.49 13.55
C MET A 260 14.70 -24.54 15.06
N VAL A 261 13.64 -25.21 15.55
CA VAL A 261 13.40 -25.39 16.98
C VAL A 261 14.53 -26.20 17.65
N ARG A 262 14.95 -27.33 17.06
CA ARG A 262 16.06 -28.16 17.60
C ARG A 262 17.37 -27.38 17.73
N HIS A 263 17.61 -26.44 16.84
CA HIS A 263 18.84 -25.62 16.86
C HIS A 263 18.67 -24.28 17.60
N ASN A 264 17.53 -24.08 18.28
CA ASN A 264 17.18 -22.85 18.99
C ASN A 264 17.37 -21.60 18.11
N VAL A 265 16.76 -21.62 16.92
CA VAL A 265 16.77 -20.51 15.96
C VAL A 265 15.41 -19.81 15.99
N ASN A 266 15.41 -18.50 16.11
CA ASN A 266 14.20 -17.71 15.96
C ASN A 266 13.79 -17.65 14.49
N PHE A 267 12.51 -17.85 14.22
CA PHE A 267 11.95 -17.74 12.87
C PHE A 267 10.50 -17.23 12.92
N LYS A 268 10.07 -16.63 11.82
CA LYS A 268 8.68 -16.27 11.55
C LYS A 268 8.15 -17.17 10.43
N ARG A 269 7.02 -17.81 10.62
CA ARG A 269 6.28 -18.51 9.56
C ARG A 269 5.23 -17.58 8.99
N SER A 270 5.11 -17.48 7.66
CA SER A 270 4.08 -16.67 6.99
C SER A 270 3.57 -17.35 5.72
N ASN A 271 2.30 -17.10 5.39
CA ASN A 271 1.67 -17.45 4.11
C ASN A 271 1.07 -16.23 3.41
N HIS A 272 1.48 -15.02 3.80
CA HIS A 272 0.97 -13.75 3.26
C HIS A 272 2.00 -12.62 3.31
N ASP A 273 3.29 -12.95 3.41
CA ASP A 273 4.41 -11.99 3.51
C ASP A 273 4.57 -11.19 2.21
N ILE A 274 4.21 -9.89 2.26
CA ILE A 274 4.24 -9.01 1.09
C ILE A 274 5.66 -8.68 0.65
N GLU A 275 6.62 -8.57 1.59
CA GLU A 275 8.02 -8.32 1.25
C GLU A 275 8.57 -9.46 0.39
N SER A 276 8.29 -10.71 0.77
CA SER A 276 8.69 -11.90 0.00
C SER A 276 8.03 -11.91 -1.39
N ILE A 277 6.73 -11.56 -1.49
CA ILE A 277 6.07 -11.43 -2.79
C ILE A 277 6.82 -10.42 -3.66
N TYR A 278 7.05 -9.22 -3.15
CA TYR A 278 7.69 -8.13 -3.90
C TYR A 278 9.09 -8.48 -4.39
N MET A 279 9.95 -8.99 -3.50
CA MET A 279 11.34 -9.34 -3.83
C MET A 279 11.41 -10.41 -4.92
N ASN A 280 10.57 -11.43 -4.84
CA ASN A 280 10.59 -12.54 -5.79
C ASN A 280 9.84 -12.22 -7.09
N ALA A 281 8.81 -11.39 -7.06
CA ALA A 281 8.19 -10.85 -8.27
C ALA A 281 9.20 -10.00 -9.06
N LYS A 282 9.93 -9.14 -8.37
CA LYS A 282 10.96 -8.29 -8.99
C LYS A 282 12.07 -9.11 -9.62
N LEU A 283 12.65 -10.07 -8.88
CA LEU A 283 13.69 -10.96 -9.41
C LEU A 283 13.20 -11.73 -10.65
N SER A 284 12.00 -12.29 -10.58
CA SER A 284 11.39 -13.03 -11.72
C SER A 284 11.20 -12.13 -12.95
N TYR A 285 10.84 -10.87 -12.72
CA TYR A 285 10.67 -9.90 -13.80
C TYR A 285 12.01 -9.51 -14.44
N GLU A 286 13.03 -9.25 -13.64
CA GLU A 286 14.38 -8.92 -14.10
C GLU A 286 14.97 -10.05 -14.95
N MET A 287 14.84 -11.32 -14.49
CA MET A 287 15.31 -12.50 -15.26
C MET A 287 14.62 -12.59 -16.63
N LYS A 288 13.30 -12.38 -16.71
CA LYS A 288 12.58 -12.40 -17.99
C LYS A 288 13.00 -11.27 -18.93
N GLN A 289 13.33 -10.10 -18.39
CA GLN A 289 13.83 -8.97 -19.17
C GLN A 289 15.22 -9.27 -19.76
N GLU A 290 16.08 -9.93 -18.99
CA GLU A 290 17.40 -10.36 -19.45
C GLU A 290 17.29 -11.42 -20.56
N GLU A 291 16.50 -12.46 -20.35
CA GLU A 291 16.25 -13.49 -21.36
C GLU A 291 15.73 -12.89 -22.68
N SER A 292 14.82 -11.91 -22.60
CA SER A 292 14.27 -11.23 -23.79
C SER A 292 15.32 -10.42 -24.55
N LYS A 293 16.38 -9.92 -23.89
CA LYS A 293 17.48 -9.19 -24.53
C LYS A 293 18.45 -10.10 -25.30
N TYR A 294 18.57 -11.35 -24.86
CA TYR A 294 19.45 -12.34 -25.51
C TYR A 294 18.72 -13.21 -26.57
N ALA A 295 17.40 -13.08 -26.66
CA ALA A 295 16.58 -13.81 -27.64
C ALA A 295 16.37 -13.05 -28.97
N VAL A 296 16.98 -11.86 -29.13
CA VAL A 296 17.02 -11.05 -30.36
C VAL A 296 18.44 -11.06 -30.90
#